data_02705861a5f27ba64e43b9c324a197b0
#
_entry.id   02705861a5f27ba64e43b9c324a197b0
#
_cell.length_a   1.000
_cell.length_b   1.000
_cell.length_c   1.000
_cell.angle_alpha   90.00
_cell.angle_beta   90.00
_cell.angle_gamma   90.00
#
_symmetry.space_group_name_H-M   'P 1'
#
loop_
_entity.id
_entity.type
_entity.pdbx_description
1 polymer ?
#
loop_
_entity_poly.entity_id
_entity_poly.type
_entity_poly.pdbx_seq_one_letter_code
_entity_poly.pdbx_strand_id
1 'polypeptide(L)'
;RSVFCQPANAARPRFWRMLRDLRRFYREGRATVARMREDATVEDLIAAGDYSPEFVAWHLLPLGSALWSAPRSAFRDYPARFVVDFLDRHDLLELNLRRRVQWRTIAGGSARYVERLSEPFRDRIRRGDPVRSIRRTRDGVRVLTATGEGAYDEVILACHGDDALALLEDPTPAEREILAAVRYQANDVVLHTDTRLLPRSRRAWA
;
A
#
# COMPACT_ATOMS: atom_id res chain seq x y z
N ARG A 1 -12.15 -9.02 19.22
CA ARG A 1 -13.32 -8.48 19.99
C ARG A 1 -14.23 -7.63 19.10
N SER A 2 -13.69 -6.89 18.12
CA SER A 2 -14.46 -6.00 17.24
C SER A 2 -15.44 -6.73 16.29
N VAL A 3 -15.10 -7.93 15.80
CA VAL A 3 -15.94 -8.73 14.90
C VAL A 3 -17.30 -9.07 15.51
N PHE A 4 -17.38 -9.24 16.83
CA PHE A 4 -18.60 -9.54 17.57
C PHE A 4 -19.17 -8.32 18.35
N CYS A 5 -18.78 -7.09 17.98
CA CYS A 5 -19.27 -5.88 18.63
C CYS A 5 -20.78 -5.61 18.39
N GLN A 6 -21.35 -6.27 17.38
CA GLN A 6 -22.79 -6.25 17.07
C GLN A 6 -23.39 -7.65 17.29
N PRO A 7 -23.99 -7.94 18.43
CA PRO A 7 -24.52 -9.28 18.76
C PRO A 7 -25.53 -9.82 17.74
N ALA A 8 -26.32 -8.93 17.14
CA ALA A 8 -27.30 -9.30 16.10
C ALA A 8 -26.67 -9.99 14.88
N ASN A 9 -25.37 -9.79 14.63
CA ASN A 9 -24.68 -10.47 13.54
C ASN A 9 -24.58 -11.99 13.78
N ALA A 10 -24.54 -12.43 15.04
CA ALA A 10 -24.49 -13.86 15.38
C ALA A 10 -25.73 -14.63 14.90
N ALA A 11 -26.88 -13.96 14.74
CA ALA A 11 -28.12 -14.55 14.20
C ALA A 11 -28.17 -14.56 12.65
N ARG A 12 -27.19 -14.01 11.97
CA ARG A 12 -27.20 -13.86 10.51
C ARG A 12 -26.37 -14.95 9.82
N PRO A 13 -26.93 -15.85 9.01
CA PRO A 13 -26.17 -16.87 8.28
C PRO A 13 -25.05 -16.30 7.39
N ARG A 14 -25.27 -15.13 6.79
CA ARG A 14 -24.29 -14.40 5.98
C ARG A 14 -23.01 -14.06 6.76
N PHE A 15 -23.15 -13.69 8.02
CA PHE A 15 -22.00 -13.39 8.88
C PHE A 15 -21.11 -14.62 9.11
N TRP A 16 -21.73 -15.79 9.32
CA TRP A 16 -21.01 -17.04 9.49
C TRP A 16 -20.36 -17.54 8.21
N ARG A 17 -20.99 -17.32 7.05
CA ARG A 17 -20.35 -17.57 5.75
C ARG A 17 -19.07 -16.75 5.60
N MET A 18 -19.15 -15.45 5.83
CA MET A 18 -17.99 -14.57 5.82
C MET A 18 -16.88 -15.06 6.76
N LEU A 19 -17.20 -15.43 8.00
CA LEU A 19 -16.20 -15.91 8.98
C LEU A 19 -15.58 -17.27 8.58
N ARG A 20 -16.38 -18.16 8.00
CA ARG A 20 -15.87 -19.45 7.49
C ARG A 20 -14.84 -19.21 6.40
N ASP A 21 -15.16 -18.34 5.45
CA ASP A 21 -14.29 -18.07 4.32
C ASP A 21 -13.06 -17.23 4.71
N LEU A 22 -13.20 -16.32 5.68
CA LEU A 22 -12.07 -15.63 6.30
C LEU A 22 -11.09 -16.63 6.91
N ARG A 23 -11.60 -17.59 7.70
CA ARG A 23 -10.75 -18.64 8.31
C ARG A 23 -10.09 -19.50 7.24
N ARG A 24 -10.81 -19.87 6.18
CA ARG A 24 -10.29 -20.65 5.06
C ARG A 24 -9.19 -19.89 4.33
N PHE A 25 -9.43 -18.65 3.97
CA PHE A 25 -8.44 -17.77 3.33
C PHE A 25 -7.16 -17.63 4.16
N TYR A 26 -7.29 -17.41 5.47
CA TYR A 26 -6.12 -17.27 6.35
C TYR A 26 -5.29 -18.55 6.47
N ARG A 27 -5.91 -19.72 6.33
CA ARG A 27 -5.21 -21.02 6.42
C ARG A 27 -4.65 -21.47 5.08
N GLU A 28 -5.36 -21.23 4.02
CA GLU A 28 -5.14 -21.88 2.72
C GLU A 28 -4.67 -20.90 1.63
N GLY A 29 -4.79 -19.59 1.85
CA GLY A 29 -4.50 -18.56 0.86
C GLY A 29 -3.11 -18.68 0.25
N ARG A 30 -2.08 -18.92 1.07
CA ARG A 30 -0.69 -19.16 0.59
C ARG A 30 -0.60 -20.38 -0.32
N ALA A 31 -1.17 -21.50 0.12
CA ALA A 31 -1.15 -22.73 -0.68
C ALA A 31 -1.97 -22.58 -1.97
N THR A 32 -3.02 -21.76 -1.95
CA THR A 32 -3.84 -21.46 -3.11
C THR A 32 -3.04 -20.67 -4.14
N VAL A 33 -2.46 -19.53 -3.75
CA VAL A 33 -1.67 -18.70 -4.70
C VAL A 33 -0.40 -19.38 -5.18
N ALA A 34 0.18 -20.29 -4.39
CA ALA A 34 1.35 -21.07 -4.83
C ALA A 34 1.05 -22.01 -6.01
N ARG A 35 -0.22 -22.40 -6.20
CA ARG A 35 -0.68 -23.26 -7.30
C ARG A 35 -1.24 -22.48 -8.48
N MET A 36 -1.43 -21.17 -8.33
CA MET A 36 -1.93 -20.30 -9.40
C MET A 36 -0.79 -19.85 -10.32
N ARG A 37 -1.15 -19.36 -11.50
CA ARG A 37 -0.21 -18.71 -12.40
C ARG A 37 0.45 -17.52 -11.70
N GLU A 38 1.63 -17.16 -12.13
CA GLU A 38 2.40 -16.06 -11.53
C GLU A 38 1.71 -14.70 -11.69
N ASP A 39 1.05 -14.50 -12.83
CA ASP A 39 0.31 -13.30 -13.19
C ASP A 39 -1.16 -13.28 -12.71
N ALA A 40 -1.58 -14.30 -11.94
CA ALA A 40 -2.94 -14.38 -11.43
C ALA A 40 -3.30 -13.20 -10.52
N THR A 41 -4.51 -12.69 -10.71
CA THR A 41 -5.03 -11.52 -10.00
C THR A 41 -5.80 -11.90 -8.72
N VAL A 42 -6.15 -10.89 -7.92
CA VAL A 42 -7.07 -11.05 -6.78
C VAL A 42 -8.44 -11.56 -7.25
N GLU A 43 -8.90 -11.14 -8.44
CA GLU A 43 -10.14 -11.68 -9.02
C GLU A 43 -10.04 -13.17 -9.29
N ASP A 44 -8.92 -13.63 -9.88
CA ASP A 44 -8.68 -15.05 -10.10
C ASP A 44 -8.62 -15.83 -8.77
N LEU A 45 -8.02 -15.24 -7.73
CA LEU A 45 -7.99 -15.84 -6.40
C LEU A 45 -9.39 -15.96 -5.79
N ILE A 46 -10.23 -14.95 -5.97
CA ILE A 46 -11.63 -14.99 -5.51
C ILE A 46 -12.38 -16.13 -6.19
N ALA A 47 -12.24 -16.25 -7.50
CA ALA A 47 -12.88 -17.29 -8.30
C ALA A 47 -12.35 -18.69 -7.94
N ALA A 48 -11.02 -18.88 -7.88
CA ALA A 48 -10.39 -20.16 -7.55
C ALA A 48 -10.71 -20.62 -6.12
N GLY A 49 -10.90 -19.68 -5.20
CA GLY A 49 -11.22 -19.97 -3.81
C GLY A 49 -12.71 -20.22 -3.56
N ASP A 50 -13.59 -19.99 -4.53
CA ASP A 50 -15.05 -20.06 -4.36
C ASP A 50 -15.50 -19.37 -3.07
N TYR A 51 -15.04 -18.12 -2.88
CA TYR A 51 -15.35 -17.34 -1.69
C TYR A 51 -16.72 -16.71 -1.77
N SER A 52 -17.42 -16.66 -0.63
CA SER A 52 -18.74 -16.04 -0.54
C SER A 52 -18.67 -14.54 -0.85
N PRO A 53 -19.73 -13.98 -1.47
CA PRO A 53 -19.83 -12.55 -1.71
C PRO A 53 -19.64 -11.71 -0.44
N GLU A 54 -20.07 -12.24 0.69
CA GLU A 54 -19.93 -11.56 1.98
C GLU A 54 -18.46 -11.47 2.43
N PHE A 55 -17.65 -12.52 2.23
CA PHE A 55 -16.22 -12.45 2.53
C PHE A 55 -15.52 -11.45 1.62
N VAL A 56 -15.82 -11.50 0.34
CA VAL A 56 -15.24 -10.58 -0.64
C VAL A 56 -15.61 -9.13 -0.33
N ALA A 57 -16.91 -8.83 -0.17
CA ALA A 57 -17.39 -7.46 -0.03
C ALA A 57 -17.14 -6.85 1.35
N TRP A 58 -17.11 -7.65 2.42
CA TRP A 58 -17.03 -7.15 3.79
C TRP A 58 -15.65 -7.28 4.42
N HIS A 59 -14.76 -8.09 3.83
CA HIS A 59 -13.41 -8.30 4.36
C HIS A 59 -12.32 -8.09 3.33
N LEU A 60 -12.25 -8.90 2.27
CA LEU A 60 -11.09 -8.93 1.36
C LEU A 60 -10.91 -7.60 0.62
N LEU A 61 -11.94 -7.13 -0.08
CA LEU A 61 -11.84 -5.87 -0.83
C LEU A 61 -11.66 -4.64 0.08
N PRO A 62 -12.40 -4.49 1.20
CA PRO A 62 -12.15 -3.37 2.11
C PRO A 62 -10.75 -3.38 2.74
N LEU A 63 -10.24 -4.57 3.09
CA LEU A 63 -8.88 -4.71 3.63
C LEU A 63 -7.83 -4.27 2.62
N GLY A 64 -7.91 -4.78 1.40
CA GLY A 64 -7.00 -4.41 0.32
C GLY A 64 -7.09 -2.93 -0.02
N SER A 65 -8.29 -2.40 -0.20
CA SER A 65 -8.50 -0.96 -0.46
C SER A 65 -7.89 -0.08 0.64
N ALA A 66 -8.00 -0.47 1.89
CA ALA A 66 -7.43 0.28 3.01
C ALA A 66 -5.90 0.20 3.06
N LEU A 67 -5.31 -0.97 2.77
CA LEU A 67 -3.86 -1.17 2.82
C LEU A 67 -3.13 -0.45 1.68
N TRP A 68 -3.69 -0.47 0.49
CA TRP A 68 -3.07 0.13 -0.71
C TRP A 68 -3.69 1.44 -1.16
N SER A 69 -4.63 1.99 -0.37
CA SER A 69 -5.36 3.23 -0.73
C SER A 69 -5.92 3.18 -2.15
N ALA A 70 -6.42 2.01 -2.57
CA ALA A 70 -6.89 1.74 -3.92
C ALA A 70 -8.41 1.55 -3.96
N PRO A 71 -9.10 1.98 -5.03
CA PRO A 71 -10.50 1.62 -5.24
C PRO A 71 -10.69 0.09 -5.27
N ARG A 72 -11.84 -0.39 -4.79
CA ARG A 72 -12.14 -1.84 -4.75
C ARG A 72 -12.07 -2.51 -6.12
N SER A 73 -12.41 -1.77 -7.18
CA SER A 73 -12.28 -2.24 -8.57
C SER A 73 -10.82 -2.46 -8.96
N ALA A 74 -9.95 -1.47 -8.73
CA ALA A 74 -8.54 -1.58 -9.05
C ALA A 74 -7.82 -2.66 -8.22
N PHE A 75 -8.22 -2.86 -6.95
CA PHE A 75 -7.61 -3.90 -6.12
C PHE A 75 -7.86 -5.32 -6.65
N ARG A 76 -8.92 -5.55 -7.41
CA ARG A 76 -9.21 -6.87 -8.04
C ARG A 76 -8.13 -7.28 -9.04
N ASP A 77 -7.48 -6.31 -9.69
CA ASP A 77 -6.44 -6.52 -10.70
C ASP A 77 -5.04 -6.69 -10.08
N TYR A 78 -4.90 -6.56 -8.76
CA TYR A 78 -3.60 -6.74 -8.10
C TYR A 78 -3.12 -8.18 -8.18
N PRO A 79 -1.80 -8.42 -8.32
CA PRO A 79 -1.24 -9.77 -8.33
C PRO A 79 -1.57 -10.50 -7.03
N ALA A 80 -2.27 -11.62 -7.12
CA ALA A 80 -2.76 -12.38 -5.97
C ALA A 80 -1.62 -12.82 -5.04
N ARG A 81 -0.52 -13.29 -5.62
CA ARG A 81 0.68 -13.72 -4.88
C ARG A 81 1.25 -12.57 -4.06
N PHE A 82 1.42 -11.40 -4.66
CA PHE A 82 1.91 -10.20 -3.97
C PHE A 82 1.03 -9.85 -2.76
N VAL A 83 -0.29 -9.85 -2.95
CA VAL A 83 -1.24 -9.52 -1.88
C VAL A 83 -1.16 -10.52 -0.73
N VAL A 84 -1.18 -11.81 -1.03
CA VAL A 84 -1.16 -12.87 0.01
C VAL A 84 0.19 -12.89 0.73
N ASP A 85 1.31 -12.76 0.01
CA ASP A 85 2.65 -12.70 0.61
C ASP A 85 2.81 -11.47 1.51
N PHE A 86 2.27 -10.32 1.11
CA PHE A 86 2.26 -9.12 1.95
C PHE A 86 1.47 -9.35 3.23
N LEU A 87 0.25 -9.88 3.13
CA LEU A 87 -0.59 -10.16 4.30
C LEU A 87 0.09 -11.15 5.26
N ASP A 88 0.75 -12.16 4.73
CA ASP A 88 1.47 -13.16 5.51
C ASP A 88 2.69 -12.57 6.23
N ARG A 89 3.55 -11.84 5.52
CA ARG A 89 4.75 -11.22 6.08
C ARG A 89 4.45 -10.19 7.18
N HIS A 90 3.24 -9.64 7.18
CA HIS A 90 2.78 -8.68 8.18
C HIS A 90 1.89 -9.31 9.26
N ASP A 91 1.85 -10.66 9.36
CA ASP A 91 1.03 -11.43 10.29
C ASP A 91 -0.47 -11.08 10.24
N LEU A 92 -0.94 -10.55 9.11
CA LEU A 92 -2.35 -10.20 8.91
C LEU A 92 -3.22 -11.43 8.65
N LEU A 93 -2.62 -12.57 8.31
CA LEU A 93 -3.28 -13.87 8.17
C LEU A 93 -3.28 -14.68 9.49
N GLU A 94 -2.75 -14.14 10.59
CA GLU A 94 -2.72 -14.83 11.88
C GLU A 94 -4.13 -14.87 12.51
N LEU A 95 -4.61 -16.08 12.76
CA LEU A 95 -5.91 -16.32 13.40
C LEU A 95 -5.88 -16.13 14.91
N ASN A 96 -4.72 -16.35 15.52
CA ASN A 96 -4.56 -16.19 16.94
C ASN A 96 -4.32 -14.71 17.30
N LEU A 97 -5.36 -14.06 17.81
CA LEU A 97 -5.31 -12.64 18.18
C LEU A 97 -4.23 -12.28 19.22
N ARG A 98 -3.72 -13.29 19.97
CA ARG A 98 -2.64 -13.06 20.94
C ARG A 98 -1.25 -13.04 20.27
N ARG A 99 -1.13 -13.61 19.07
CA ARG A 99 0.11 -13.65 18.30
C ARG A 99 0.20 -12.54 17.26
N ARG A 100 -0.90 -11.80 17.03
CA ARG A 100 -0.89 -10.67 16.11
C ARG A 100 0.11 -9.62 16.55
N VAL A 101 0.85 -9.09 15.59
CA VAL A 101 1.76 -7.96 15.81
C VAL A 101 1.00 -6.79 16.42
N GLN A 102 1.54 -6.23 17.49
CA GLN A 102 1.06 -4.95 18.00
C GLN A 102 1.64 -3.82 17.17
N TRP A 103 0.80 -3.18 16.40
CA TRP A 103 1.16 -1.99 15.67
C TRP A 103 1.54 -0.87 16.63
N ARG A 104 2.67 -0.23 16.33
CA ARG A 104 3.17 0.92 17.09
C ARG A 104 3.43 2.06 16.12
N THR A 105 3.28 3.28 16.60
CA THR A 105 3.67 4.49 15.89
C THR A 105 4.67 5.28 16.71
N ILE A 106 5.36 6.20 16.07
CA ILE A 106 6.32 7.05 16.75
C ILE A 106 5.57 8.10 17.55
N ALA A 107 5.89 8.22 18.83
CA ALA A 107 5.31 9.25 19.69
C ALA A 107 5.60 10.65 19.12
N GLY A 108 4.55 11.42 18.89
CA GLY A 108 4.63 12.73 18.27
C GLY A 108 4.69 12.74 16.74
N GLY A 109 4.48 11.54 16.10
CA GLY A 109 4.38 11.40 14.65
C GLY A 109 5.71 11.21 13.93
N SER A 110 5.63 10.85 12.65
CA SER A 110 6.81 10.53 11.82
C SER A 110 7.76 11.71 11.62
N ALA A 111 7.29 12.95 11.70
CA ALA A 111 8.12 14.14 11.60
C ALA A 111 9.29 14.13 12.60
N ARG A 112 9.11 13.52 13.78
CA ARG A 112 10.14 13.46 14.82
C ARG A 112 11.39 12.70 14.39
N TYR A 113 11.26 11.55 13.73
CA TYR A 113 12.44 10.83 13.26
C TYR A 113 13.05 11.49 12.02
N VAL A 114 12.23 12.11 11.16
CA VAL A 114 12.72 12.88 10.00
C VAL A 114 13.59 14.04 10.46
N GLU A 115 13.14 14.81 11.46
CA GLU A 115 13.92 15.89 12.07
C GLU A 115 15.29 15.41 12.56
N ARG A 116 15.33 14.28 13.29
CA ARG A 116 16.57 13.74 13.82
C ARG A 116 17.50 13.17 12.74
N LEU A 117 16.93 12.46 11.76
CA LEU A 117 17.71 11.90 10.66
C LEU A 117 18.33 12.98 9.78
N SER A 118 17.62 14.09 9.58
CA SER A 118 18.08 15.19 8.73
C SER A 118 19.01 16.18 9.43
N GLU A 119 19.12 16.13 10.76
CA GLU A 119 19.92 17.07 11.57
C GLU A 119 21.37 17.20 11.08
N PRO A 120 22.13 16.12 10.76
CA PRO A 120 23.54 16.22 10.35
C PRO A 120 23.77 16.91 8.99
N PHE A 121 22.73 17.05 8.17
CA PHE A 121 22.81 17.64 6.82
C PHE A 121 21.67 18.61 6.53
N ARG A 122 21.04 19.16 7.58
CA ARG A 122 19.89 20.08 7.47
C ARG A 122 20.17 21.28 6.56
N ASP A 123 21.36 21.84 6.65
CA ASP A 123 21.83 23.01 5.86
C ASP A 123 22.00 22.69 4.37
N ARG A 124 22.09 21.40 4.02
CA ARG A 124 22.19 20.94 2.63
C ARG A 124 20.83 20.63 2.02
N ILE A 125 19.75 20.65 2.81
CA ILE A 125 18.40 20.39 2.32
C ILE A 125 17.83 21.66 1.69
N ARG A 126 17.64 21.65 0.39
CA ARG A 126 16.97 22.70 -0.36
C ARG A 126 15.48 22.40 -0.43
N ARG A 127 14.66 23.25 0.16
CA ARG A 127 13.19 23.15 0.12
C ARG A 127 12.62 24.22 -0.77
N GLY A 128 11.51 23.89 -1.47
CA GLY A 128 10.89 24.84 -2.40
C GLY A 128 11.69 25.06 -3.69
N ASP A 129 12.63 24.18 -4.00
CA ASP A 129 13.48 24.22 -5.18
C ASP A 129 13.30 22.93 -6.01
N PRO A 130 12.16 22.80 -6.72
CA PRO A 130 11.85 21.59 -7.46
C PRO A 130 12.86 21.34 -8.58
N VAL A 131 13.29 20.08 -8.69
CA VAL A 131 14.08 19.59 -9.80
C VAL A 131 13.22 19.61 -11.07
N ARG A 132 13.77 20.11 -12.16
CA ARG A 132 13.12 20.21 -13.47
C ARG A 132 13.63 19.22 -14.48
N SER A 133 14.95 18.96 -14.48
CA SER A 133 15.54 17.90 -15.30
C SER A 133 16.84 17.38 -14.71
N ILE A 134 17.21 16.18 -15.15
CA ILE A 134 18.41 15.45 -14.77
C ILE A 134 19.05 14.91 -16.04
N ARG A 135 20.33 15.22 -16.23
CA ARG A 135 21.12 14.80 -17.40
C ARG A 135 22.41 14.14 -16.96
N ARG A 136 22.71 12.99 -17.53
CA ARG A 136 24.02 12.33 -17.34
C ARG A 136 25.09 13.04 -18.17
N THR A 137 26.29 13.12 -17.62
CA THR A 137 27.48 13.64 -18.26
C THR A 137 28.62 12.63 -18.16
N ARG A 138 29.78 12.89 -18.77
CA ARG A 138 30.96 12.03 -18.62
C ARG A 138 31.50 12.01 -17.22
N ASP A 139 31.34 13.12 -16.49
CA ASP A 139 31.96 13.36 -15.19
C ASP A 139 30.92 13.34 -14.04
N GLY A 140 29.72 12.77 -14.27
CA GLY A 140 28.66 12.70 -13.26
C GLY A 140 27.27 13.08 -13.79
N VAL A 141 26.51 13.81 -13.01
CA VAL A 141 25.12 14.15 -13.30
C VAL A 141 24.88 15.64 -13.09
N ARG A 142 24.17 16.27 -14.03
CA ARG A 142 23.65 17.64 -13.88
C ARG A 142 22.19 17.62 -13.48
N VAL A 143 21.87 18.43 -12.49
CA VAL A 143 20.51 18.60 -11.95
C VAL A 143 20.10 20.05 -12.12
N LEU A 144 19.09 20.29 -12.96
CA LEU A 144 18.48 21.59 -13.15
C LEU A 144 17.31 21.75 -12.15
N THR A 145 17.33 22.83 -11.40
CA THR A 145 16.25 23.20 -10.47
C THR A 145 15.60 24.51 -10.87
N ALA A 146 14.63 24.97 -10.09
CA ALA A 146 14.03 26.29 -10.30
C ALA A 146 15.02 27.44 -10.06
N THR A 147 16.04 27.24 -9.22
CA THR A 147 17.00 28.29 -8.81
C THR A 147 18.34 28.20 -9.52
N GLY A 148 18.61 27.14 -10.29
CA GLY A 148 19.85 26.99 -11.04
C GLY A 148 20.24 25.54 -11.35
N GLU A 149 21.43 25.36 -11.89
CA GLU A 149 22.00 24.04 -12.22
C GLU A 149 23.12 23.66 -11.25
N GLY A 150 23.12 22.40 -10.80
CA GLY A 150 24.17 21.81 -9.99
C GLY A 150 24.80 20.61 -10.67
N ALA A 151 26.10 20.34 -10.39
CA ALA A 151 26.81 19.14 -10.81
C ALA A 151 27.04 18.23 -9.60
N TYR A 152 26.85 16.94 -9.77
CA TYR A 152 26.96 15.90 -8.74
C TYR A 152 27.61 14.66 -9.31
N ASP A 153 28.27 13.88 -8.48
CA ASP A 153 28.87 12.60 -8.87
C ASP A 153 27.74 11.58 -9.18
N GLU A 154 26.73 11.52 -8.33
CA GLU A 154 25.60 10.60 -8.42
C GLU A 154 24.30 11.25 -7.97
N VAL A 155 23.15 10.72 -8.41
CA VAL A 155 21.82 11.15 -8.01
C VAL A 155 20.95 9.95 -7.65
N ILE A 156 20.28 10.03 -6.50
CA ILE A 156 19.25 9.08 -6.08
C ILE A 156 17.88 9.74 -6.24
N LEU A 157 17.03 9.17 -7.08
CA LEU A 157 15.64 9.61 -7.26
C LEU A 157 14.74 8.91 -6.22
N ALA A 158 14.18 9.68 -5.30
CA ALA A 158 13.27 9.20 -4.26
C ALA A 158 11.86 9.79 -4.45
N CYS A 159 11.38 9.82 -5.68
CA CYS A 159 10.04 10.27 -6.08
C CYS A 159 9.27 9.11 -6.76
N HIS A 160 8.07 9.38 -7.24
CA HIS A 160 7.31 8.40 -8.02
C HIS A 160 8.04 8.04 -9.32
N GLY A 161 7.79 6.83 -9.84
CA GLY A 161 8.46 6.33 -11.04
C GLY A 161 8.12 7.14 -12.32
N ASP A 162 6.89 7.60 -12.45
CA ASP A 162 6.44 8.49 -13.52
C ASP A 162 7.11 9.87 -13.44
N ASP A 163 7.20 10.46 -12.25
CA ASP A 163 7.95 11.69 -11.99
C ASP A 163 9.44 11.51 -12.30
N ALA A 164 10.03 10.40 -11.83
CA ALA A 164 11.42 10.07 -12.09
C ALA A 164 11.69 9.99 -13.60
N LEU A 165 10.81 9.33 -14.36
CA LEU A 165 10.93 9.23 -15.81
C LEU A 165 10.83 10.60 -16.50
N ALA A 166 9.91 11.45 -16.01
CA ALA A 166 9.72 12.79 -16.57
C ALA A 166 10.91 13.72 -16.31
N LEU A 167 11.68 13.49 -15.24
CA LEU A 167 12.87 14.27 -14.90
C LEU A 167 14.09 13.89 -15.73
N LEU A 168 14.19 12.66 -16.24
CA LEU A 168 15.34 12.20 -17.01
C LEU A 168 15.30 12.75 -18.44
N GLU A 169 16.36 13.49 -18.86
CA GLU A 169 16.48 13.98 -20.23
C GLU A 169 16.86 12.86 -21.21
N ASP A 170 17.60 11.87 -20.73
CA ASP A 170 18.20 10.80 -21.52
C ASP A 170 17.88 9.39 -21.01
N PRO A 171 16.60 9.07 -20.70
CA PRO A 171 16.27 7.76 -20.16
C PRO A 171 16.57 6.65 -21.17
N THR A 172 17.22 5.59 -20.70
CA THR A 172 17.46 4.37 -21.50
C THR A 172 16.14 3.65 -21.83
N PRO A 173 16.12 2.75 -22.82
CA PRO A 173 14.94 1.94 -23.11
C PRO A 173 14.43 1.15 -21.88
N ALA A 174 15.33 0.55 -21.11
CA ALA A 174 14.99 -0.19 -19.89
C ALA A 174 14.38 0.70 -18.79
N GLU A 175 14.92 1.91 -18.60
CA GLU A 175 14.35 2.87 -17.65
C GLU A 175 12.95 3.31 -18.06
N ARG A 176 12.72 3.56 -19.34
CA ARG A 176 11.38 3.89 -19.86
C ARG A 176 10.40 2.76 -19.62
N GLU A 177 10.79 1.54 -19.92
CA GLU A 177 9.94 0.36 -19.74
C GLU A 177 9.59 0.13 -18.29
N ILE A 178 10.59 0.11 -17.38
CA ILE A 178 10.41 -0.23 -15.97
C ILE A 178 9.67 0.89 -15.24
N LEU A 179 10.08 2.16 -15.41
CA LEU A 179 9.47 3.28 -14.68
C LEU A 179 8.04 3.55 -15.16
N ALA A 180 7.75 3.38 -16.46
CA ALA A 180 6.39 3.52 -16.99
C ALA A 180 5.47 2.36 -16.59
N ALA A 181 6.00 1.20 -16.24
CA ALA A 181 5.20 0.06 -15.78
C ALA A 181 4.57 0.29 -14.39
N VAL A 182 5.18 1.15 -13.57
CA VAL A 182 4.64 1.53 -12.25
C VAL A 182 3.54 2.59 -12.44
N ARG A 183 2.30 2.14 -12.40
CA ARG A 183 1.14 3.03 -12.62
C ARG A 183 0.72 3.69 -11.31
N TYR A 184 0.49 4.99 -11.37
CA TYR A 184 -0.05 5.79 -10.27
C TYR A 184 -1.49 6.21 -10.58
N GLN A 185 -2.30 6.34 -9.52
CA GLN A 185 -3.68 6.80 -9.63
C GLN A 185 -3.93 7.91 -8.61
N ALA A 186 -4.75 8.89 -8.99
CA ALA A 186 -5.20 9.91 -8.05
C ALA A 186 -6.14 9.31 -6.99
N ASN A 187 -5.94 9.69 -5.75
CA ASN A 187 -6.82 9.33 -4.64
C ASN A 187 -7.37 10.60 -3.99
N ASP A 188 -8.69 10.70 -3.89
CA ASP A 188 -9.34 11.75 -3.10
C ASP A 188 -9.33 11.35 -1.63
N VAL A 189 -8.54 12.06 -0.84
CA VAL A 189 -8.40 11.81 0.60
C VAL A 189 -8.87 13.02 1.39
N VAL A 190 -9.82 12.79 2.31
CA VAL A 190 -10.36 13.83 3.18
C VAL A 190 -10.05 13.49 4.63
N LEU A 191 -9.24 14.30 5.28
CA LEU A 191 -9.06 14.24 6.73
C LEU A 191 -10.18 15.04 7.41
N HIS A 192 -10.97 14.36 8.24
CA HIS A 192 -12.12 14.99 8.90
C HIS A 192 -12.30 14.53 10.35
N THR A 193 -13.10 15.25 11.11
CA THR A 193 -13.46 14.96 12.50
C THR A 193 -14.90 14.47 12.66
N ASP A 194 -15.61 14.21 11.57
CA ASP A 194 -17.00 13.75 11.59
C ASP A 194 -17.11 12.30 12.04
N THR A 195 -17.53 12.09 13.27
CA THR A 195 -17.69 10.75 13.87
C THR A 195 -18.90 9.97 13.34
N ARG A 196 -19.81 10.59 12.57
CA ARG A 196 -20.98 9.91 11.99
C ARG A 196 -20.62 8.83 10.99
N LEU A 197 -19.41 8.92 10.38
CA LEU A 197 -18.89 7.92 9.46
C LEU A 197 -18.27 6.71 10.17
N LEU A 198 -18.03 6.80 11.47
CA LEU A 198 -17.50 5.70 12.26
C LEU A 198 -18.61 4.73 12.70
N PRO A 199 -18.28 3.47 12.97
CA PRO A 199 -19.23 2.53 13.55
C PRO A 199 -19.84 3.07 14.84
N ARG A 200 -21.17 2.88 15.05
CA ARG A 200 -21.86 3.32 16.27
C ARG A 200 -21.26 2.75 17.54
N SER A 201 -20.77 1.52 17.50
CA SER A 201 -20.08 0.90 18.63
C SER A 201 -18.61 1.31 18.64
N ARG A 202 -18.18 2.03 19.68
CA ARG A 202 -16.76 2.38 19.89
C ARG A 202 -15.84 1.15 19.99
N ARG A 203 -16.37 -0.02 20.32
CA ARG A 203 -15.62 -1.29 20.32
C ARG A 203 -15.20 -1.75 18.90
N ALA A 204 -15.82 -1.18 17.86
CA ALA A 204 -15.46 -1.41 16.47
C ALA A 204 -14.46 -0.38 15.91
N TRP A 205 -14.12 0.64 16.68
CA TRP A 205 -13.07 1.59 16.31
C TRP A 205 -11.72 0.90 16.56
N ALA A 206 -10.92 0.75 15.52
CA ALA A 206 -9.60 0.12 15.57
C ALA A 206 -8.53 1.14 15.27
#